data_767a23b9bbd48de2d20e59104499d0f6
#
_entry.id   767a23b9bbd48de2d20e59104499d0f6
#
_cell.length_a   1.000
_cell.length_b   1.000
_cell.length_c   1.000
_cell.angle_alpha   90.00
_cell.angle_beta   90.00
_cell.angle_gamma   90.00
#
_symmetry.space_group_name_H-M   'P 1'
#
loop_
_entity.id
_entity.type
_entity.pdbx_description
1 polymer ?
#
loop_
_entity_poly.entity_id
_entity_poly.type
_entity_poly.pdbx_seq_one_letter_code
_entity_poly.pdbx_strand_id
1 'polypeptide(L)'
;MAKNKTNKIEKKPIKITETILRDAHQSLIATRMTTEQMLPIVEKMDKVGYHSVECWGGATFDASLRFLKEDPWERLRKFRDGFKNTKLQMLFRGQNILGYRPYGDDVVEYFVQKSIANGIDIIRIFDCLNDLRNLQTAVKASNKEKGHAQVALSYTLGDAYTMDYWVDMAKRVEDMGANSICIKDMAG
;
A
#
# COMPACT_ATOMS: atom_id res chain seq x y z
N MET A 1 22.64 20.71 40.72
CA MET A 1 21.94 19.41 40.62
C MET A 1 21.07 19.43 39.36
N ALA A 2 21.55 18.82 38.29
CA ALA A 2 20.77 18.71 37.03
C ALA A 2 19.75 17.58 37.15
N LYS A 3 18.46 17.93 37.09
CA LYS A 3 17.38 16.92 37.06
C LYS A 3 17.41 16.21 35.71
N ASN A 4 17.84 14.94 35.68
CA ASN A 4 17.65 14.04 34.54
C ASN A 4 16.15 13.90 34.27
N LYS A 5 15.65 14.59 33.23
CA LYS A 5 14.35 14.29 32.68
C LYS A 5 14.48 13.00 31.88
N THR A 6 14.18 11.87 32.50
CA THR A 6 13.92 10.62 31.80
C THR A 6 12.67 10.85 30.92
N ASN A 7 12.86 11.02 29.62
CA ASN A 7 11.77 11.00 28.66
C ASN A 7 11.14 9.59 28.73
N LYS A 8 10.01 9.47 29.42
CA LYS A 8 9.18 8.27 29.35
C LYS A 8 8.70 8.16 27.90
N ILE A 9 9.26 7.22 27.15
CA ILE A 9 8.73 6.85 25.84
C ILE A 9 7.35 6.25 26.08
N GLU A 10 6.34 6.96 25.64
CA GLU A 10 4.96 6.50 25.71
C GLU A 10 4.82 5.28 24.80
N LYS A 11 4.56 4.11 25.36
CA LYS A 11 4.40 2.85 24.60
C LYS A 11 3.09 2.95 23.80
N LYS A 12 3.19 3.14 22.52
CA LYS A 12 2.05 3.07 21.59
C LYS A 12 1.81 1.61 21.17
N PRO A 13 0.56 1.16 21.08
CA PRO A 13 0.27 -0.19 20.61
C PRO A 13 0.75 -0.39 19.16
N ILE A 14 1.23 -1.60 18.87
CA ILE A 14 1.60 -1.99 17.51
C ILE A 14 0.33 -2.05 16.66
N LYS A 15 0.42 -1.51 15.44
CA LYS A 15 -0.65 -1.54 14.45
C LYS A 15 -0.35 -2.65 13.44
N ILE A 16 -1.32 -3.53 13.22
CA ILE A 16 -1.18 -4.66 12.29
C ILE A 16 -1.91 -4.34 10.98
N THR A 17 -1.25 -4.58 9.86
CA THR A 17 -1.86 -4.59 8.52
C THR A 17 -1.98 -6.03 8.06
N GLU A 18 -3.19 -6.46 7.71
CA GLU A 18 -3.44 -7.78 7.14
C GLU A 18 -3.36 -7.73 5.61
N THR A 19 -2.76 -8.74 4.98
CA THR A 19 -2.54 -8.77 3.52
C THR A 19 -3.21 -9.96 2.82
N ILE A 20 -4.00 -10.74 3.53
CA ILE A 20 -4.60 -11.99 3.02
C ILE A 20 -5.49 -11.76 1.80
N LEU A 21 -6.21 -10.65 1.73
CA LEU A 21 -7.12 -10.35 0.62
C LEU A 21 -6.41 -9.85 -0.65
N ARG A 22 -5.10 -9.65 -0.61
CA ARG A 22 -4.30 -9.29 -1.78
C ARG A 22 -3.14 -10.27 -1.99
N ASP A 23 -2.22 -10.38 -1.04
CA ASP A 23 -0.95 -11.09 -1.21
C ASP A 23 -1.12 -12.60 -1.20
N ALA A 24 -1.88 -13.13 -0.25
CA ALA A 24 -2.02 -14.57 -0.10
C ALA A 24 -2.63 -15.24 -1.35
N HIS A 25 -3.76 -14.73 -1.84
CA HIS A 25 -4.35 -15.35 -3.04
C HIS A 25 -3.57 -15.02 -4.32
N GLN A 26 -2.82 -13.92 -4.35
CA GLN A 26 -1.88 -13.66 -5.44
C GLN A 26 -0.78 -14.70 -5.46
N SER A 27 -0.24 -15.07 -4.32
CA SER A 27 0.88 -16.01 -4.19
C SER A 27 0.44 -17.46 -4.35
N LEU A 28 -0.72 -17.82 -3.80
CA LEU A 28 -1.17 -19.21 -3.72
C LEU A 28 -1.99 -19.69 -4.93
N ILE A 29 -2.82 -18.80 -5.50
CA ILE A 29 -3.73 -19.15 -6.59
C ILE A 29 -3.71 -18.15 -7.75
N ALA A 30 -2.57 -17.51 -7.96
CA ALA A 30 -2.34 -16.57 -9.07
C ALA A 30 -3.42 -15.47 -9.16
N THR A 31 -3.87 -14.94 -8.04
CA THR A 31 -4.89 -13.88 -7.96
C THR A 31 -6.27 -14.30 -8.48
N ARG A 32 -6.61 -15.59 -8.40
CA ARG A 32 -7.86 -16.14 -8.97
C ARG A 32 -9.02 -16.22 -7.99
N MET A 33 -8.89 -15.72 -6.74
CA MET A 33 -10.00 -15.68 -5.81
C MET A 33 -11.02 -14.61 -6.25
N THR A 34 -12.28 -15.00 -6.35
CA THR A 34 -13.36 -14.09 -6.74
C THR A 34 -13.78 -13.20 -5.59
N THR A 35 -14.43 -12.09 -5.91
CA THR A 35 -15.00 -11.18 -4.89
C THR A 35 -15.98 -11.90 -3.99
N GLU A 36 -16.85 -12.75 -4.55
CA GLU A 36 -17.83 -13.53 -3.79
C GLU A 36 -17.20 -14.50 -2.80
N GLN A 37 -16.05 -15.09 -3.15
CA GLN A 37 -15.30 -15.96 -2.25
C GLN A 37 -14.65 -15.21 -1.08
N MET A 38 -14.31 -13.93 -1.27
CA MET A 38 -13.69 -13.09 -0.24
C MET A 38 -14.69 -12.41 0.70
N LEU A 39 -15.85 -12.00 0.21
CA LEU A 39 -16.82 -11.24 0.99
C LEU A 39 -17.26 -11.90 2.31
N PRO A 40 -17.44 -13.22 2.44
CA PRO A 40 -17.89 -13.84 3.68
C PRO A 40 -16.97 -13.63 4.89
N ILE A 41 -15.67 -13.36 4.68
CA ILE A 41 -14.72 -13.12 5.78
C ILE A 41 -14.61 -11.65 6.17
N VAL A 42 -15.04 -10.72 5.33
CA VAL A 42 -14.81 -9.28 5.46
C VAL A 42 -15.34 -8.73 6.79
N GLU A 43 -16.58 -9.03 7.14
CA GLU A 43 -17.19 -8.55 8.39
C GLU A 43 -16.45 -9.10 9.63
N LYS A 44 -15.96 -10.33 9.56
CA LYS A 44 -15.18 -10.93 10.66
C LYS A 44 -13.84 -10.25 10.78
N MET A 45 -13.16 -9.99 9.66
CA MET A 45 -11.89 -9.28 9.64
C MET A 45 -12.01 -7.85 10.16
N ASP A 46 -13.10 -7.15 9.84
CA ASP A 46 -13.35 -5.79 10.32
C ASP A 46 -13.47 -5.70 11.85
N LYS A 47 -13.87 -6.80 12.50
CA LYS A 47 -14.01 -6.90 13.96
C LYS A 47 -12.69 -7.29 14.66
N VAL A 48 -11.66 -7.71 13.96
CA VAL A 48 -10.36 -8.10 14.54
C VAL A 48 -9.60 -6.91 15.10
N GLY A 49 -9.83 -5.72 14.57
CA GLY A 49 -9.12 -4.50 15.00
C GLY A 49 -7.81 -4.27 14.26
N TYR A 50 -7.68 -4.76 13.04
CA TYR A 50 -6.56 -4.41 12.16
C TYR A 50 -6.50 -2.90 11.92
N HIS A 51 -5.29 -2.36 11.80
CA HIS A 51 -5.10 -0.98 11.38
C HIS A 51 -5.52 -0.77 9.92
N SER A 52 -5.18 -1.73 9.08
CA SER A 52 -5.55 -1.76 7.68
C SER A 52 -5.59 -3.18 7.13
N VAL A 53 -6.30 -3.35 6.03
CA VAL A 53 -6.29 -4.56 5.21
C VAL A 53 -5.84 -4.19 3.81
N GLU A 54 -4.77 -4.82 3.34
CA GLU A 54 -4.34 -4.68 1.95
C GLU A 54 -5.16 -5.65 1.09
N CYS A 55 -6.10 -5.10 0.34
CA CYS A 55 -7.10 -5.89 -0.39
C CYS A 55 -7.12 -5.63 -1.89
N TRP A 56 -6.30 -4.70 -2.38
CA TRP A 56 -6.35 -4.27 -3.77
C TRP A 56 -4.96 -3.91 -4.30
N GLY A 57 -4.79 -3.86 -5.61
CA GLY A 57 -3.52 -3.55 -6.25
C GLY A 57 -3.49 -3.92 -7.72
N GLY A 58 -2.30 -3.80 -8.36
CA GLY A 58 -2.14 -4.00 -9.79
C GLY A 58 -2.53 -5.39 -10.27
N ALA A 59 -2.02 -6.43 -9.64
CA ALA A 59 -2.34 -7.81 -10.02
C ALA A 59 -3.81 -8.16 -9.77
N THR A 60 -4.41 -7.64 -8.70
CA THR A 60 -5.83 -7.84 -8.39
C THR A 60 -6.71 -7.19 -9.44
N PHE A 61 -6.39 -5.96 -9.84
CA PHE A 61 -7.10 -5.24 -10.90
C PHE A 61 -7.03 -5.98 -12.23
N ASP A 62 -5.82 -6.33 -12.65
CA ASP A 62 -5.57 -7.02 -13.92
C ASP A 62 -6.26 -8.39 -13.98
N ALA A 63 -6.13 -9.19 -12.92
CA ALA A 63 -6.73 -10.51 -12.85
C ALA A 63 -8.27 -10.47 -12.83
N SER A 64 -8.87 -9.48 -12.18
CA SER A 64 -10.32 -9.28 -12.19
C SER A 64 -10.84 -9.12 -13.62
N LEU A 65 -10.19 -8.29 -14.42
CA LEU A 65 -10.60 -8.06 -15.81
C LEU A 65 -10.30 -9.26 -16.72
N ARG A 66 -9.07 -9.78 -16.68
CA ARG A 66 -8.61 -10.79 -17.65
C ARG A 66 -9.17 -12.18 -17.42
N PHE A 67 -9.33 -12.56 -16.16
CA PHE A 67 -9.60 -13.96 -15.82
C PHE A 67 -10.90 -14.19 -15.08
N LEU A 68 -11.31 -13.22 -14.22
CA LEU A 68 -12.48 -13.41 -13.38
C LEU A 68 -13.74 -12.79 -13.98
N LYS A 69 -13.59 -11.93 -15.01
CA LYS A 69 -14.68 -11.16 -15.62
C LYS A 69 -15.45 -10.32 -14.60
N GLU A 70 -14.72 -9.79 -13.62
CA GLU A 70 -15.23 -8.91 -12.59
C GLU A 70 -14.78 -7.47 -12.84
N ASP A 71 -15.62 -6.50 -12.46
CA ASP A 71 -15.23 -5.10 -12.37
C ASP A 71 -14.36 -4.89 -11.11
N PRO A 72 -13.07 -4.53 -11.25
CA PRO A 72 -12.19 -4.32 -10.10
C PRO A 72 -12.62 -3.15 -9.22
N TRP A 73 -13.28 -2.14 -9.76
CA TRP A 73 -13.82 -1.03 -8.99
C TRP A 73 -15.04 -1.42 -8.15
N GLU A 74 -15.90 -2.27 -8.71
CA GLU A 74 -17.02 -2.83 -7.95
C GLU A 74 -16.53 -3.69 -6.79
N ARG A 75 -15.48 -4.51 -7.00
CA ARG A 75 -14.81 -5.27 -5.94
C ARG A 75 -14.34 -4.35 -4.81
N LEU A 76 -13.67 -3.24 -5.15
CA LEU A 76 -13.20 -2.27 -4.14
C LEU A 76 -14.34 -1.66 -3.36
N ARG A 77 -15.42 -1.24 -4.03
CA ARG A 77 -16.62 -0.69 -3.38
C ARG A 77 -17.28 -1.70 -2.43
N LYS A 78 -17.39 -2.97 -2.83
CA LYS A 78 -17.91 -4.05 -1.98
C LYS A 78 -17.05 -4.28 -0.73
N PHE A 79 -15.73 -4.20 -0.86
CA PHE A 79 -14.84 -4.22 0.31
C PHE A 79 -15.07 -3.00 1.21
N ARG A 80 -15.15 -1.80 0.63
CA ARG A 80 -15.42 -0.59 1.41
C ARG A 80 -16.75 -0.69 2.16
N ASP A 81 -17.76 -1.25 1.53
CA ASP A 81 -19.06 -1.47 2.16
C ASP A 81 -19.00 -2.48 3.33
N GLY A 82 -18.15 -3.47 3.22
CA GLY A 82 -17.97 -4.48 4.27
C GLY A 82 -17.07 -4.04 5.43
N PHE A 83 -15.99 -3.30 5.15
CA PHE A 83 -15.07 -2.79 6.16
C PHE A 83 -15.53 -1.41 6.65
N LYS A 84 -16.03 -1.32 7.87
CA LYS A 84 -16.49 -0.05 8.47
C LYS A 84 -15.46 0.59 9.39
N ASN A 85 -14.64 -0.22 10.05
CA ASN A 85 -13.69 0.22 11.08
C ASN A 85 -12.24 0.12 10.59
N THR A 86 -11.96 -0.75 9.62
CA THR A 86 -10.62 -1.04 9.13
C THR A 86 -10.30 -0.23 7.87
N LYS A 87 -9.13 0.34 7.80
CA LYS A 87 -8.65 1.06 6.61
C LYS A 87 -8.38 0.08 5.47
N LEU A 88 -8.70 0.51 4.25
CA LEU A 88 -8.36 -0.24 3.04
C LEU A 88 -7.04 0.25 2.46
N GLN A 89 -6.18 -0.69 2.13
CA GLN A 89 -4.87 -0.42 1.54
C GLN A 89 -4.74 -1.08 0.19
N MET A 90 -4.03 -0.42 -0.73
CA MET A 90 -3.64 -0.98 -2.00
C MET A 90 -2.12 -0.98 -2.19
N LEU A 91 -1.62 -1.95 -2.97
CA LEU A 91 -0.27 -1.95 -3.49
C LEU A 91 -0.22 -1.23 -4.84
N PHE A 92 0.73 -0.29 -5.00
CA PHE A 92 0.80 0.61 -6.15
C PHE A 92 2.23 0.62 -6.73
N ARG A 93 2.39 0.26 -8.01
CA ARG A 93 3.70 0.11 -8.66
C ARG A 93 4.25 1.44 -9.18
N GLY A 94 4.33 2.47 -8.34
CA GLY A 94 4.87 3.77 -8.74
C GLY A 94 4.28 4.27 -10.07
N GLN A 95 5.11 4.74 -10.99
CA GLN A 95 4.67 5.26 -12.28
C GLN A 95 4.00 4.22 -13.18
N ASN A 96 4.17 2.92 -12.89
CA ASN A 96 3.56 1.84 -13.67
C ASN A 96 2.13 1.50 -13.22
N ILE A 97 1.67 2.05 -12.09
CA ILE A 97 0.32 1.82 -11.51
C ILE A 97 0.02 0.32 -11.37
N LEU A 98 -0.57 -0.28 -12.39
CA LEU A 98 -0.99 -1.68 -12.50
C LEU A 98 -0.12 -2.49 -13.46
N GLY A 99 0.53 -1.79 -14.39
CA GLY A 99 1.13 -2.37 -15.58
C GLY A 99 2.62 -2.64 -15.46
N TYR A 100 3.24 -2.76 -16.62
CA TYR A 100 4.65 -3.08 -16.81
C TYR A 100 5.41 -1.99 -17.56
N ARG A 101 4.76 -0.86 -17.85
CA ARG A 101 5.32 0.33 -18.48
C ARG A 101 4.86 1.57 -17.74
N PRO A 102 5.66 2.64 -17.71
CA PRO A 102 5.26 3.90 -17.10
C PRO A 102 4.05 4.52 -17.82
N TYR A 103 3.14 5.07 -17.05
CA TYR A 103 2.03 5.90 -17.52
C TYR A 103 2.41 7.39 -17.40
N GLY A 104 1.69 8.25 -18.09
CA GLY A 104 1.79 9.70 -17.90
C GLY A 104 1.36 10.13 -16.51
N ASP A 105 1.86 11.27 -16.04
CA ASP A 105 1.55 11.78 -14.69
C ASP A 105 0.06 12.03 -14.49
N ASP A 106 -0.63 12.52 -15.50
CA ASP A 106 -2.07 12.75 -15.53
C ASP A 106 -2.87 11.45 -15.28
N VAL A 107 -2.44 10.33 -15.87
CA VAL A 107 -3.05 9.01 -15.65
C VAL A 107 -2.80 8.53 -14.22
N VAL A 108 -1.58 8.71 -13.69
CA VAL A 108 -1.24 8.35 -12.31
C VAL A 108 -2.09 9.16 -11.34
N GLU A 109 -2.16 10.48 -11.51
CA GLU A 109 -2.98 11.36 -10.66
C GLU A 109 -4.45 10.95 -10.68
N TYR A 110 -5.01 10.73 -11.86
CA TYR A 110 -6.41 10.35 -12.01
C TYR A 110 -6.71 8.98 -11.40
N PHE A 111 -5.80 8.02 -11.56
CA PHE A 111 -5.96 6.70 -10.96
C PHE A 111 -5.93 6.75 -9.43
N VAL A 112 -5.01 7.52 -8.85
CA VAL A 112 -4.94 7.75 -7.40
C VAL A 112 -6.23 8.40 -6.90
N GLN A 113 -6.70 9.47 -7.57
CA GLN A 113 -7.95 10.13 -7.24
C GLN A 113 -9.13 9.15 -7.23
N LYS A 114 -9.25 8.31 -8.27
CA LYS A 114 -10.32 7.31 -8.36
C LYS A 114 -10.20 6.21 -7.32
N SER A 115 -8.98 5.79 -6.98
CA SER A 115 -8.76 4.79 -5.94
C SER A 115 -9.24 5.27 -4.58
N ILE A 116 -8.88 6.49 -4.21
CA ILE A 116 -9.31 7.10 -2.94
C ILE A 116 -10.82 7.33 -2.92
N ALA A 117 -11.37 7.88 -4.01
CA ALA A 117 -12.81 8.12 -4.14
C ALA A 117 -13.66 6.83 -4.05
N ASN A 118 -13.09 5.67 -4.40
CA ASN A 118 -13.75 4.37 -4.29
C ASN A 118 -13.43 3.62 -2.99
N GLY A 119 -12.70 4.22 -2.05
CA GLY A 119 -12.59 3.72 -0.69
C GLY A 119 -11.19 3.29 -0.22
N ILE A 120 -10.14 3.53 -1.00
CA ILE A 120 -8.76 3.32 -0.54
C ILE A 120 -8.37 4.43 0.43
N ASP A 121 -7.87 4.05 1.60
CA ASP A 121 -7.34 4.95 2.62
C ASP A 121 -5.81 5.08 2.54
N ILE A 122 -5.12 3.98 2.23
CA ILE A 122 -3.65 3.90 2.22
C ILE A 122 -3.18 3.41 0.86
N ILE A 123 -2.33 4.19 0.20
CA ILE A 123 -1.67 3.79 -1.04
C ILE A 123 -0.22 3.43 -0.69
N ARG A 124 0.12 2.14 -0.77
CA ARG A 124 1.49 1.64 -0.61
C ARG A 124 2.20 1.69 -1.95
N ILE A 125 3.05 2.67 -2.12
CA ILE A 125 3.74 2.99 -3.36
C ILE A 125 5.15 2.41 -3.30
N PHE A 126 5.56 1.68 -4.34
CA PHE A 126 6.91 1.12 -4.43
C PHE A 126 7.46 1.18 -5.84
N ASP A 127 8.76 1.16 -5.93
CA ASP A 127 9.54 0.84 -7.13
C ASP A 127 10.50 -0.31 -6.80
N CYS A 128 10.60 -1.31 -7.67
CA CYS A 128 11.41 -2.50 -7.39
C CYS A 128 12.93 -2.22 -7.31
N LEU A 129 13.38 -1.14 -7.94
CA LEU A 129 14.77 -0.69 -7.91
C LEU A 129 14.97 0.52 -6.97
N ASN A 130 13.96 0.92 -6.22
CA ASN A 130 13.97 2.09 -5.35
C ASN A 130 14.27 3.41 -6.09
N ASP A 131 13.85 3.53 -7.35
CA ASP A 131 13.97 4.80 -8.06
C ASP A 131 12.87 5.76 -7.61
N LEU A 132 13.25 6.71 -6.76
CA LEU A 132 12.32 7.68 -6.16
C LEU A 132 11.60 8.56 -7.20
N ARG A 133 12.16 8.73 -8.40
CA ARG A 133 11.52 9.50 -9.47
C ARG A 133 10.19 8.87 -9.89
N ASN A 134 10.11 7.54 -9.82
CA ASN A 134 8.90 6.77 -10.16
C ASN A 134 7.81 6.85 -9.08
N LEU A 135 8.09 7.44 -7.91
CA LEU A 135 7.16 7.51 -6.78
C LEU A 135 6.53 8.88 -6.59
N GLN A 136 7.18 9.93 -7.07
CA GLN A 136 6.85 11.33 -6.78
C GLN A 136 5.41 11.69 -7.14
N THR A 137 4.96 11.36 -8.35
CA THR A 137 3.62 11.70 -8.81
C THR A 137 2.55 11.03 -7.97
N ALA A 138 2.72 9.74 -7.65
CA ALA A 138 1.77 8.99 -6.83
C ALA A 138 1.72 9.51 -5.38
N VAL A 139 2.86 9.89 -4.77
CA VAL A 139 2.91 10.48 -3.43
C VAL A 139 2.20 11.83 -3.40
N LYS A 140 2.50 12.71 -4.36
CA LYS A 140 1.86 14.03 -4.48
C LYS A 140 0.35 13.90 -4.69
N ALA A 141 -0.07 13.00 -5.58
CA ALA A 141 -1.48 12.77 -5.85
C ALA A 141 -2.22 12.22 -4.61
N SER A 142 -1.61 11.27 -3.89
CA SER A 142 -2.18 10.72 -2.66
C SER A 142 -2.42 11.80 -1.60
N ASN A 143 -1.44 12.66 -1.38
CA ASN A 143 -1.55 13.77 -0.43
C ASN A 143 -2.61 14.81 -0.87
N LYS A 144 -2.65 15.14 -2.16
CA LYS A 144 -3.65 16.05 -2.75
C LYS A 144 -5.08 15.57 -2.51
N GLU A 145 -5.29 14.27 -2.64
CA GLU A 145 -6.60 13.63 -2.43
C GLU A 145 -6.86 13.24 -0.95
N LYS A 146 -5.99 13.67 -0.02
CA LYS A 146 -6.08 13.41 1.43
C LYS A 146 -6.00 11.92 1.80
N GLY A 147 -5.42 11.09 0.93
CA GLY A 147 -5.07 9.72 1.22
C GLY A 147 -3.76 9.62 2.00
N HIS A 148 -3.46 8.44 2.53
CA HIS A 148 -2.20 8.16 3.20
C HIS A 148 -1.20 7.58 2.20
N ALA A 149 -0.17 8.34 1.84
CA ALA A 149 0.94 7.87 1.02
C ALA A 149 1.95 7.09 1.89
N GLN A 150 2.01 5.77 1.73
CA GLN A 150 3.04 4.94 2.33
C GLN A 150 4.04 4.55 1.25
N VAL A 151 5.30 4.96 1.38
CA VAL A 151 6.37 4.53 0.46
C VAL A 151 7.03 3.28 1.00
N ALA A 152 7.06 2.23 0.17
CA ALA A 152 7.73 0.97 0.49
C ALA A 152 9.09 0.92 -0.19
N LEU A 153 10.14 0.82 0.64
CA LEU A 153 11.50 0.58 0.19
C LEU A 153 11.69 -0.92 -0.06
N SER A 154 12.03 -1.28 -1.28
CA SER A 154 12.34 -2.66 -1.66
C SER A 154 13.67 -3.06 -1.04
N TYR A 155 13.59 -3.69 0.13
CA TYR A 155 14.75 -4.06 0.92
C TYR A 155 15.52 -5.23 0.30
N THR A 156 16.83 -5.10 0.29
CA THR A 156 17.76 -6.15 -0.16
C THR A 156 19.10 -6.02 0.54
N LEU A 157 19.93 -7.05 0.41
CA LEU A 157 21.29 -7.09 0.93
C LEU A 157 22.29 -7.01 -0.22
N GLY A 158 23.51 -6.55 0.09
CA GLY A 158 24.62 -6.42 -0.84
C GLY A 158 25.49 -5.23 -0.49
N ASP A 159 26.69 -5.17 -1.05
CA ASP A 159 27.71 -4.17 -0.69
C ASP A 159 27.28 -2.72 -0.92
N ALA A 160 26.38 -2.49 -1.90
CA ALA A 160 25.84 -1.17 -2.18
C ALA A 160 24.74 -0.74 -1.20
N TYR A 161 24.14 -1.66 -0.45
CA TYR A 161 22.97 -1.42 0.40
C TYR A 161 23.38 -1.27 1.87
N THR A 162 24.23 -0.27 2.13
CA THR A 162 24.74 0.05 3.46
C THR A 162 23.65 0.67 4.35
N MET A 163 23.92 0.79 5.64
CA MET A 163 23.04 1.50 6.57
C MET A 163 22.83 2.96 6.11
N ASP A 164 23.90 3.62 5.67
CA ASP A 164 23.81 5.02 5.20
C ASP A 164 22.94 5.14 3.95
N TYR A 165 22.99 4.17 3.03
CA TYR A 165 22.07 4.11 1.89
C TYR A 165 20.61 4.09 2.34
N TRP A 166 20.25 3.22 3.29
CA TRP A 166 18.88 3.11 3.76
C TRP A 166 18.40 4.34 4.52
N VAL A 167 19.29 4.94 5.32
CA VAL A 167 18.99 6.19 6.03
C VAL A 167 18.79 7.34 5.06
N ASP A 168 19.63 7.47 4.02
CA ASP A 168 19.44 8.48 2.97
C ASP A 168 18.13 8.30 2.22
N MET A 169 17.84 7.07 1.82
CA MET A 169 16.56 6.75 1.17
C MET A 169 15.36 7.13 2.04
N ALA A 170 15.39 6.81 3.32
CA ALA A 170 14.32 7.15 4.26
C ALA A 170 14.10 8.67 4.36
N LYS A 171 15.18 9.45 4.48
CA LYS A 171 15.12 10.93 4.51
C LYS A 171 14.52 11.49 3.22
N ARG A 172 15.00 11.03 2.08
CA ARG A 172 14.48 11.48 0.77
C ARG A 172 13.00 11.16 0.57
N VAL A 173 12.54 10.03 1.08
CA VAL A 173 11.13 9.64 1.08
C VAL A 173 10.30 10.53 2.00
N GLU A 174 10.82 10.88 3.18
CA GLU A 174 10.20 11.84 4.10
C GLU A 174 10.10 13.22 3.44
N ASP A 175 11.19 13.71 2.86
CA ASP A 175 11.25 15.00 2.14
C ASP A 175 10.28 15.04 0.94
N MET A 176 10.00 13.89 0.31
CA MET A 176 9.01 13.77 -0.77
C MET A 176 7.57 13.97 -0.27
N GLY A 177 7.34 13.88 1.04
CA GLY A 177 6.04 14.02 1.67
C GLY A 177 5.30 12.71 1.93
N ALA A 178 5.99 11.59 2.00
CA ALA A 178 5.37 10.33 2.42
C ALA A 178 4.88 10.41 3.87
N ASN A 179 3.70 9.87 4.13
CA ASN A 179 3.12 9.86 5.48
C ASN A 179 3.68 8.71 6.35
N SER A 180 4.20 7.68 5.73
CA SER A 180 4.90 6.59 6.39
C SER A 180 5.82 5.84 5.43
N ILE A 181 6.80 5.13 6.00
CA ILE A 181 7.73 4.28 5.27
C ILE A 181 7.46 2.82 5.65
N CYS A 182 7.51 1.95 4.66
CA CYS A 182 7.47 0.50 4.82
C CYS A 182 8.79 -0.10 4.38
N ILE A 183 9.42 -0.90 5.21
CA ILE A 183 10.52 -1.77 4.77
C ILE A 183 9.88 -3.02 4.17
N LYS A 184 10.01 -3.16 2.85
CA LYS A 184 9.42 -4.26 2.08
C LYS A 184 10.48 -5.33 1.84
N ASP A 185 10.59 -6.25 2.79
CA ASP A 185 11.47 -7.40 2.67
C ASP A 185 10.74 -8.52 1.92
N MET A 186 11.23 -8.83 0.70
CA MET A 186 10.66 -9.84 -0.18
C MET A 186 11.31 -11.22 0.02
N ALA A 187 12.45 -11.26 0.68
CA ALA A 187 13.25 -12.47 0.85
C ALA A 187 13.08 -13.11 2.23
N GLY A 188 12.65 -12.35 3.23
CA GLY A 188 12.43 -12.79 4.60
C GLY A 188 13.69 -12.67 5.46
#